data_aa15d6e7af251b74370dcfef3e18fa47
#
_entry.id   aa15d6e7af251b74370dcfef3e18fa47
#
_cell.length_a   1.000
_cell.length_b   1.000
_cell.length_c   1.000
_cell.angle_alpha   90.00
_cell.angle_beta   90.00
_cell.angle_gamma   90.00
#
_symmetry.space_group_name_H-M   'P 1'
#
loop_
_entity.id
_entity.type
_entity.pdbx_description
1 polymer ?
#
loop_
_entity_poly.entity_id
_entity_poly.type
_entity_poly.pdbx_seq_one_letter_code
_entity_poly.pdbx_strand_id
1 'polypeptide(L)'
;MNLAPTRRAGALALSLTYVSEKVSVNLSGPAKTMLSTLYLKALDADFDRPILGDLFAKEAIDKLDFDWRELEITPKWAPLFTVRTAQYDIWVREFLAAHPECTVVHLGCGLDCRVFRIDPGADVRWYDVDFPQVIALREKIYPNRPNYQLIATPATEPGWLDQIPADRPTLLIAEGISMYLTEDDGIALLQRFIDRFGIGEV
;
A
#
# COMPACT_ATOMS: atom_id res chain seq x y z
N MET A 1 -5.99 -12.91 -70.22
CA MET A 1 -5.01 -13.03 -69.11
C MET A 1 -5.75 -12.62 -67.83
N ASN A 2 -6.33 -13.60 -67.13
CA ASN A 2 -7.22 -13.39 -65.96
C ASN A 2 -6.40 -13.47 -64.70
N LEU A 3 -6.37 -12.40 -63.95
CA LEU A 3 -5.81 -12.40 -62.59
C LEU A 3 -6.97 -12.46 -61.56
N ALA A 4 -7.00 -13.56 -60.80
CA ALA A 4 -7.94 -13.81 -59.75
C ALA A 4 -7.61 -12.96 -58.49
N PRO A 5 -8.60 -12.55 -57.65
CA PRO A 5 -8.35 -11.77 -56.47
C PRO A 5 -7.96 -12.68 -55.32
N THR A 6 -6.84 -12.39 -54.67
CA THR A 6 -6.37 -12.99 -53.41
C THR A 6 -7.29 -12.63 -52.25
N ARG A 7 -7.89 -13.66 -51.64
CA ARG A 7 -8.63 -13.58 -50.39
C ARG A 7 -7.66 -13.25 -49.24
N ARG A 8 -7.84 -12.10 -48.59
CA ARG A 8 -7.25 -11.80 -47.27
C ARG A 8 -8.00 -12.62 -46.24
N ALA A 9 -7.29 -13.54 -45.58
CA ALA A 9 -7.75 -14.19 -44.37
C ALA A 9 -7.79 -13.17 -43.24
N GLY A 10 -8.98 -12.86 -42.76
CA GLY A 10 -9.17 -12.05 -41.54
C GLY A 10 -8.75 -12.89 -40.34
N ALA A 11 -7.68 -12.48 -39.66
CA ALA A 11 -7.35 -13.00 -38.34
C ALA A 11 -8.38 -12.46 -37.35
N LEU A 12 -9.30 -13.35 -36.90
CA LEU A 12 -10.09 -13.09 -35.67
C LEU A 12 -9.12 -13.07 -34.50
N ALA A 13 -8.81 -11.88 -34.01
CA ALA A 13 -8.19 -11.73 -32.70
C ALA A 13 -9.23 -12.12 -31.64
N LEU A 14 -9.16 -13.34 -31.13
CA LEU A 14 -9.84 -13.76 -29.91
C LEU A 14 -9.16 -13.01 -28.75
N SER A 15 -9.75 -11.90 -28.34
CA SER A 15 -9.43 -11.26 -27.06
C SER A 15 -9.97 -12.20 -25.96
N LEU A 16 -9.11 -13.08 -25.48
CA LEU A 16 -9.33 -13.78 -24.22
C LEU A 16 -9.23 -12.71 -23.12
N THR A 17 -10.36 -12.16 -22.72
CA THR A 17 -10.48 -11.45 -21.43
C THR A 17 -10.21 -12.49 -20.35
N TYR A 18 -8.98 -12.52 -19.88
CA TYR A 18 -8.61 -13.26 -18.68
C TYR A 18 -9.29 -12.57 -17.52
N VAL A 19 -10.46 -13.05 -17.10
CA VAL A 19 -11.09 -12.62 -15.85
C VAL A 19 -10.23 -13.24 -14.74
N SER A 20 -9.32 -12.46 -14.18
CA SER A 20 -8.57 -12.92 -13.02
C SER A 20 -9.57 -13.16 -11.89
N GLU A 21 -9.48 -14.32 -11.26
CA GLU A 21 -10.31 -14.67 -10.11
C GLU A 21 -10.10 -13.64 -9.01
N LYS A 22 -11.21 -13.06 -8.49
CA LYS A 22 -11.13 -12.05 -7.44
C LYS A 22 -10.67 -12.69 -6.13
N VAL A 23 -9.92 -11.94 -5.35
CA VAL A 23 -9.37 -12.37 -4.06
C VAL A 23 -10.41 -12.16 -2.98
N SER A 24 -10.82 -13.23 -2.30
CA SER A 24 -11.76 -13.17 -1.18
C SER A 24 -11.15 -12.40 0.00
N VAL A 25 -11.95 -11.52 0.60
CA VAL A 25 -11.59 -10.73 1.77
C VAL A 25 -12.10 -11.42 3.04
N ASN A 26 -11.17 -11.92 3.84
CA ASN A 26 -11.49 -12.52 5.14
C ASN A 26 -10.79 -11.74 6.27
N LEU A 27 -11.39 -10.61 6.66
CA LEU A 27 -10.86 -9.70 7.65
C LEU A 27 -11.87 -9.43 8.75
N SER A 28 -11.39 -9.27 9.98
CA SER A 28 -12.21 -8.96 11.15
C SER A 28 -11.56 -7.88 12.02
N GLY A 29 -12.36 -7.25 12.86
CA GLY A 29 -11.89 -6.24 13.81
C GLY A 29 -11.23 -5.03 13.14
N PRO A 30 -10.15 -4.49 13.72
CA PRO A 30 -9.44 -3.31 13.21
C PRO A 30 -8.97 -3.46 11.75
N ALA A 31 -8.58 -4.67 11.33
CA ALA A 31 -8.13 -4.93 9.97
C ALA A 31 -9.21 -4.62 8.91
N LYS A 32 -10.50 -4.68 9.26
CA LYS A 32 -11.59 -4.33 8.32
C LYS A 32 -11.59 -2.84 7.96
N THR A 33 -11.10 -1.95 8.85
CA THR A 33 -11.10 -0.49 8.60
C THR A 33 -10.17 -0.08 7.45
N MET A 34 -9.16 -0.89 7.12
CA MET A 34 -8.29 -0.62 5.97
C MET A 34 -9.03 -0.67 4.63
N LEU A 35 -10.15 -1.43 4.53
CA LEU A 35 -10.98 -1.45 3.32
C LEU A 35 -11.63 -0.08 3.08
N SER A 36 -12.06 0.60 4.15
CA SER A 36 -12.63 1.94 4.06
C SER A 36 -11.60 2.95 3.53
N THR A 37 -10.37 2.90 4.04
CA THR A 37 -9.30 3.80 3.60
C THR A 37 -8.85 3.50 2.17
N LEU A 38 -8.76 2.24 1.78
CA LEU A 38 -8.47 1.84 0.40
C LEU A 38 -9.56 2.36 -0.56
N TYR A 39 -10.83 2.14 -0.21
CA TYR A 39 -11.96 2.56 -1.04
C TYR A 39 -12.03 4.08 -1.20
N LEU A 40 -11.80 4.85 -0.12
CA LEU A 40 -11.76 6.31 -0.18
C LEU A 40 -10.63 6.84 -1.09
N LYS A 41 -9.46 6.20 -1.10
CA LYS A 41 -8.35 6.53 -2.01
C LYS A 41 -8.72 6.23 -3.46
N ALA A 42 -9.40 5.11 -3.70
CA ALA A 42 -9.89 4.76 -5.03
C ALA A 42 -10.95 5.75 -5.54
N LEU A 43 -11.88 6.18 -4.67
CA LEU A 43 -12.89 7.19 -5.01
C LEU A 43 -12.28 8.57 -5.29
N ASP A 44 -11.24 8.97 -4.57
CA ASP A 44 -10.50 10.22 -4.83
C ASP A 44 -9.89 10.23 -6.23
N ALA A 45 -9.38 9.10 -6.68
CA ALA A 45 -8.75 8.98 -8.00
C ALA A 45 -9.75 9.18 -9.17
N ASP A 46 -11.05 9.13 -8.90
CA ASP A 46 -12.11 9.38 -9.90
C ASP A 46 -12.57 10.85 -9.97
N PHE A 47 -12.04 11.72 -9.11
CA PHE A 47 -12.40 13.14 -9.17
C PHE A 47 -11.68 13.85 -10.31
N ASP A 48 -12.30 14.89 -10.87
CA ASP A 48 -11.67 15.76 -11.88
C ASP A 48 -10.36 16.39 -11.38
N ARG A 49 -10.27 16.63 -10.07
CA ARG A 49 -9.08 17.16 -9.38
C ARG A 49 -8.84 16.32 -8.13
N PRO A 50 -8.21 15.15 -8.27
CA PRO A 50 -7.93 14.30 -7.12
C PRO A 50 -6.87 14.95 -6.21
N ILE A 51 -6.96 14.69 -4.91
CA ILE A 51 -5.96 15.11 -3.94
C ILE A 51 -4.76 14.15 -3.98
N LEU A 52 -5.01 12.86 -3.96
CA LEU A 52 -4.00 11.80 -3.97
C LEU A 52 -3.83 11.17 -5.35
N GLY A 53 -4.93 10.90 -6.05
CA GLY A 53 -4.93 10.31 -7.38
C GLY A 53 -4.40 8.88 -7.42
N ASP A 54 -4.70 8.05 -6.42
CA ASP A 54 -4.13 6.72 -6.25
C ASP A 54 -4.72 5.69 -7.20
N LEU A 55 -4.12 5.53 -8.38
CA LEU A 55 -4.54 4.55 -9.37
C LEU A 55 -4.31 3.10 -8.90
N PHE A 56 -3.31 2.84 -8.06
CA PHE A 56 -3.07 1.52 -7.50
C PHE A 56 -4.19 1.12 -6.52
N ALA A 57 -4.78 2.08 -5.80
CA ALA A 57 -5.94 1.83 -4.97
C ALA A 57 -7.15 1.41 -5.82
N LYS A 58 -7.37 2.03 -7.00
CA LYS A 58 -8.41 1.62 -7.95
C LYS A 58 -8.20 0.19 -8.45
N GLU A 59 -6.99 -0.14 -8.89
CA GLU A 59 -6.65 -1.49 -9.32
C GLU A 59 -6.83 -2.52 -8.20
N ALA A 60 -6.51 -2.15 -6.96
CA ALA A 60 -6.64 -3.04 -5.82
C ALA A 60 -8.10 -3.36 -5.49
N ILE A 61 -9.01 -2.37 -5.53
CA ILE A 61 -10.44 -2.64 -5.27
C ILE A 61 -11.06 -3.55 -6.34
N ASP A 62 -10.59 -3.49 -7.59
CA ASP A 62 -11.07 -4.35 -8.68
C ASP A 62 -10.64 -5.81 -8.50
N LYS A 63 -9.52 -6.06 -7.83
CA LYS A 63 -8.99 -7.41 -7.55
C LYS A 63 -9.68 -8.08 -6.36
N LEU A 64 -10.35 -7.32 -5.50
CA LEU A 64 -10.97 -7.84 -4.28
C LEU A 64 -12.41 -8.27 -4.51
N ASP A 65 -12.78 -9.43 -3.97
CA ASP A 65 -14.16 -9.90 -3.90
C ASP A 65 -14.81 -9.36 -2.61
N PHE A 66 -15.30 -8.12 -2.70
CA PHE A 66 -15.91 -7.42 -1.60
C PHE A 66 -17.05 -6.51 -2.10
N ASP A 67 -18.18 -6.49 -1.41
CA ASP A 67 -19.26 -5.54 -1.70
C ASP A 67 -18.98 -4.19 -1.05
N TRP A 68 -18.43 -3.26 -1.81
CA TRP A 68 -18.04 -1.92 -1.34
C TRP A 68 -19.21 -1.10 -0.81
N ARG A 69 -20.45 -1.46 -1.15
CA ARG A 69 -21.66 -0.81 -0.62
C ARG A 69 -21.86 -1.08 0.87
N GLU A 70 -21.34 -2.21 1.38
CA GLU A 70 -21.38 -2.53 2.81
C GLU A 70 -20.66 -1.52 3.70
N LEU A 71 -19.75 -0.71 3.14
CA LEU A 71 -19.02 0.31 3.89
C LEU A 71 -19.85 1.57 4.13
N GLU A 72 -20.98 1.75 3.41
CA GLU A 72 -21.86 2.94 3.47
C GLU A 72 -21.10 4.27 3.27
N ILE A 73 -19.96 4.21 2.56
CA ILE A 73 -19.08 5.35 2.30
C ILE A 73 -19.60 6.13 1.09
N THR A 74 -19.57 7.44 1.20
CA THR A 74 -19.89 8.36 0.09
C THR A 74 -18.64 9.05 -0.42
N PRO A 75 -18.53 9.37 -1.74
CA PRO A 75 -17.34 10.00 -2.33
C PRO A 75 -16.92 11.31 -1.64
N LYS A 76 -17.87 12.07 -1.10
CA LYS A 76 -17.60 13.33 -0.38
C LYS A 76 -16.68 13.20 0.82
N TRP A 77 -16.47 11.98 1.35
CA TRP A 77 -15.57 11.74 2.46
C TRP A 77 -14.12 11.51 2.01
N ALA A 78 -13.90 11.21 0.72
CA ALA A 78 -12.57 10.92 0.22
C ALA A 78 -11.55 12.05 0.54
N PRO A 79 -11.86 13.36 0.32
CA PRO A 79 -10.91 14.43 0.63
C PRO A 79 -10.43 14.48 2.09
N LEU A 80 -11.28 14.11 3.06
CA LEU A 80 -10.95 14.12 4.49
C LEU A 80 -9.84 13.10 4.84
N PHE A 81 -9.79 12.00 4.09
CA PHE A 81 -8.82 10.93 4.30
C PHE A 81 -7.59 11.09 3.41
N THR A 82 -7.80 11.45 2.14
CA THR A 82 -6.72 11.53 1.16
C THR A 82 -5.79 12.72 1.40
N VAL A 83 -6.27 13.83 1.97
CA VAL A 83 -5.41 14.97 2.33
C VAL A 83 -4.35 14.58 3.37
N ARG A 84 -4.71 13.77 4.37
CA ARG A 84 -3.75 13.25 5.35
C ARG A 84 -2.71 12.35 4.66
N THR A 85 -3.17 11.41 3.86
CA THR A 85 -2.28 10.50 3.13
C THR A 85 -1.34 11.26 2.18
N ALA A 86 -1.85 12.27 1.47
CA ALA A 86 -1.04 13.12 0.59
C ALA A 86 0.03 13.90 1.37
N GLN A 87 -0.29 14.37 2.58
CA GLN A 87 0.70 15.03 3.44
C GLN A 87 1.81 14.06 3.88
N TYR A 88 1.46 12.82 4.25
CA TYR A 88 2.47 11.79 4.53
C TYR A 88 3.34 11.51 3.30
N ASP A 89 2.76 11.46 2.12
CA ASP A 89 3.53 11.24 0.88
C ASP A 89 4.52 12.39 0.61
N ILE A 90 4.17 13.64 0.96
CA ILE A 90 5.08 14.78 0.88
C ILE A 90 6.27 14.58 1.82
N TRP A 91 6.04 14.29 3.11
CA TRP A 91 7.11 14.05 4.08
C TRP A 91 8.01 12.87 3.70
N VAL A 92 7.42 11.78 3.20
CA VAL A 92 8.19 10.64 2.70
C VAL A 92 9.10 11.07 1.54
N ARG A 93 8.60 11.85 0.57
CA ARG A 93 9.41 12.34 -0.55
C ARG A 93 10.52 13.29 -0.11
N GLU A 94 10.26 14.13 0.89
CA GLU A 94 11.27 15.03 1.49
C GLU A 94 12.38 14.21 2.16
N PHE A 95 12.02 13.19 2.95
CA PHE A 95 12.99 12.30 3.56
C PHE A 95 13.83 11.55 2.51
N LEU A 96 13.20 10.97 1.48
CA LEU A 96 13.89 10.28 0.39
C LEU A 96 14.83 11.19 -0.40
N ALA A 97 14.46 12.47 -0.58
CA ALA A 97 15.31 13.46 -1.25
C ALA A 97 16.56 13.80 -0.40
N ALA A 98 16.41 13.85 0.93
CA ALA A 98 17.53 14.07 1.85
C ALA A 98 18.39 12.82 2.05
N HIS A 99 17.82 11.63 1.90
CA HIS A 99 18.46 10.34 2.15
C HIS A 99 18.24 9.36 0.99
N PRO A 100 18.95 9.52 -0.15
CA PRO A 100 18.77 8.67 -1.33
C PRO A 100 19.01 7.18 -1.08
N GLU A 101 19.87 6.86 -0.11
CA GLU A 101 20.16 5.51 0.38
C GLU A 101 19.63 5.39 1.82
N CYS A 102 18.43 4.85 1.97
CA CYS A 102 17.74 4.78 3.26
C CYS A 102 16.87 3.54 3.41
N THR A 103 16.28 3.39 4.58
CA THR A 103 15.25 2.40 4.89
C THR A 103 13.93 3.11 5.21
N VAL A 104 12.82 2.61 4.68
CA VAL A 104 11.47 3.04 5.05
C VAL A 104 10.75 1.85 5.69
N VAL A 105 10.17 2.08 6.85
CA VAL A 105 9.33 1.12 7.58
C VAL A 105 7.92 1.68 7.63
N HIS A 106 7.00 1.06 6.91
CA HIS A 106 5.59 1.43 6.89
C HIS A 106 4.80 0.49 7.79
N LEU A 107 4.58 0.91 9.01
CA LEU A 107 3.94 0.14 10.07
C LEU A 107 2.42 0.29 10.03
N GLY A 108 1.70 -0.81 10.17
CA GLY A 108 0.25 -0.83 10.01
C GLY A 108 -0.15 -0.45 8.59
N CYS A 109 0.60 -0.96 7.60
CA CYS A 109 0.47 -0.55 6.19
C CYS A 109 -0.91 -0.82 5.58
N GLY A 110 -1.70 -1.72 6.18
CA GLY A 110 -3.00 -2.11 5.65
C GLY A 110 -2.93 -2.48 4.17
N LEU A 111 -3.84 -1.93 3.38
CA LEU A 111 -3.82 -2.02 1.91
C LEU A 111 -3.35 -0.70 1.25
N ASP A 112 -2.57 0.13 1.95
CA ASP A 112 -2.01 1.35 1.35
C ASP A 112 -0.99 0.99 0.27
N CYS A 113 -1.12 1.61 -0.89
CA CYS A 113 -0.26 1.42 -2.06
C CYS A 113 0.97 2.34 -2.05
N ARG A 114 1.34 2.92 -0.91
CA ARG A 114 2.32 4.01 -0.82
C ARG A 114 3.64 3.68 -1.52
N VAL A 115 4.21 2.50 -1.31
CA VAL A 115 5.46 2.10 -1.95
C VAL A 115 5.39 2.15 -3.48
N PHE A 116 4.23 1.83 -4.07
CA PHE A 116 4.01 1.88 -5.52
C PHE A 116 3.74 3.30 -6.00
N ARG A 117 2.98 4.10 -5.23
CA ARG A 117 2.65 5.49 -5.54
C ARG A 117 3.84 6.44 -5.38
N ILE A 118 4.69 6.20 -4.39
CA ILE A 118 5.94 6.94 -4.18
C ILE A 118 6.99 6.54 -5.21
N ASP A 119 7.06 5.25 -5.53
CA ASP A 119 8.06 4.62 -6.42
C ASP A 119 9.49 5.02 -6.07
N PRO A 120 9.98 4.63 -4.86
CA PRO A 120 11.30 5.00 -4.39
C PRO A 120 12.39 4.39 -5.26
N GLY A 121 13.55 5.05 -5.31
CA GLY A 121 14.73 4.59 -6.05
C GLY A 121 15.25 3.21 -5.61
N ALA A 122 16.13 2.63 -6.42
CA ALA A 122 16.66 1.27 -6.22
C ALA A 122 17.48 1.11 -4.94
N ASP A 123 18.00 2.21 -4.38
CA ASP A 123 18.82 2.18 -3.17
C ASP A 123 18.01 2.31 -1.87
N VAL A 124 16.69 2.45 -1.98
CA VAL A 124 15.76 2.49 -0.85
C VAL A 124 15.28 1.07 -0.52
N ARG A 125 15.44 0.67 0.72
CA ARG A 125 14.81 -0.54 1.26
C ARG A 125 13.47 -0.18 1.87
N TRP A 126 12.41 -0.86 1.45
CA TRP A 126 11.05 -0.61 1.95
C TRP A 126 10.47 -1.85 2.63
N TYR A 127 9.96 -1.67 3.85
CA TYR A 127 9.34 -2.72 4.65
C TYR A 127 7.90 -2.32 4.99
N ASP A 128 6.93 -3.11 4.52
CA ASP A 128 5.53 -3.00 4.95
C ASP A 128 5.29 -4.02 6.06
N VAL A 129 4.79 -3.55 7.20
CA VAL A 129 4.59 -4.36 8.41
C VAL A 129 3.14 -4.31 8.81
N ASP A 130 2.49 -5.47 8.93
CA ASP A 130 1.09 -5.58 9.39
C ASP A 130 0.78 -7.01 9.85
N PHE A 131 -0.43 -7.22 10.36
CA PHE A 131 -0.92 -8.54 10.75
C PHE A 131 -0.79 -9.58 9.62
N PRO A 132 -0.54 -10.87 9.93
CA PRO A 132 -0.34 -11.91 8.92
C PRO A 132 -1.47 -12.01 7.89
N GLN A 133 -2.73 -11.84 8.30
CA GLN A 133 -3.87 -11.86 7.38
C GLN A 133 -3.90 -10.67 6.40
N VAL A 134 -3.37 -9.51 6.82
CA VAL A 134 -3.26 -8.31 5.97
C VAL A 134 -2.14 -8.51 4.95
N ILE A 135 -0.99 -8.97 5.40
CA ILE A 135 0.17 -9.26 4.53
C ILE A 135 -0.20 -10.33 3.50
N ALA A 136 -0.85 -11.42 3.89
CA ALA A 136 -1.30 -12.45 2.97
C ALA A 136 -2.29 -11.95 1.90
N LEU A 137 -3.05 -10.89 2.21
CA LEU A 137 -3.93 -10.24 1.23
C LEU A 137 -3.12 -9.33 0.30
N ARG A 138 -2.18 -8.56 0.84
CA ARG A 138 -1.28 -7.70 0.04
C ARG A 138 -0.51 -8.49 -1.01
N GLU A 139 0.05 -9.64 -0.64
CA GLU A 139 0.79 -10.54 -1.55
C GLU A 139 -0.03 -10.97 -2.76
N LYS A 140 -1.34 -11.06 -2.62
CA LYS A 140 -2.25 -11.48 -3.70
C LYS A 140 -2.64 -10.34 -4.65
N ILE A 141 -2.68 -9.10 -4.15
CA ILE A 141 -3.22 -7.97 -4.91
C ILE A 141 -2.15 -7.03 -5.46
N TYR A 142 -0.97 -6.99 -4.84
CA TYR A 142 0.12 -6.13 -5.27
C TYR A 142 1.28 -6.91 -5.89
N PRO A 143 1.98 -6.32 -6.87
CA PRO A 143 3.14 -6.95 -7.47
C PRO A 143 4.34 -6.96 -6.51
N ASN A 144 5.25 -7.91 -6.70
CA ASN A 144 6.56 -7.85 -6.09
C ASN A 144 7.42 -6.75 -6.73
N ARG A 145 8.32 -6.15 -5.94
CA ARG A 145 9.34 -5.23 -6.46
C ARG A 145 10.69 -5.45 -5.77
N PRO A 146 11.80 -5.06 -6.40
CA PRO A 146 13.11 -5.09 -5.74
C PRO A 146 13.14 -4.23 -4.48
N ASN A 147 13.92 -4.65 -3.47
CA ASN A 147 14.11 -3.94 -2.21
C ASN A 147 12.81 -3.60 -1.44
N TYR A 148 11.74 -4.38 -1.67
CA TYR A 148 10.47 -4.31 -0.97
C TYR A 148 10.22 -5.63 -0.25
N GLN A 149 9.95 -5.56 1.04
CA GLN A 149 9.71 -6.71 1.89
C GLN A 149 8.44 -6.54 2.72
N LEU A 150 7.78 -7.64 2.98
CA LEU A 150 6.58 -7.73 3.80
C LEU A 150 6.92 -8.47 5.09
N ILE A 151 6.56 -7.88 6.23
CA ILE A 151 6.76 -8.47 7.56
C ILE A 151 5.39 -8.73 8.20
N ALA A 152 5.06 -10.00 8.34
CA ALA A 152 3.76 -10.47 8.82
C ALA A 152 3.76 -10.61 10.34
N THR A 153 3.52 -9.49 11.07
CA THR A 153 3.55 -9.47 12.53
C THR A 153 2.70 -8.33 13.10
N PRO A 154 2.13 -8.49 14.31
CA PRO A 154 1.60 -7.33 15.05
C PRO A 154 2.70 -6.31 15.37
N ALA A 155 2.37 -5.02 15.32
CA ALA A 155 3.31 -3.94 15.63
C ALA A 155 3.92 -4.03 17.04
N THR A 156 3.15 -4.56 17.98
CA THR A 156 3.53 -4.71 19.40
C THR A 156 4.43 -5.89 19.66
N GLU A 157 4.50 -6.87 18.75
CA GLU A 157 5.33 -8.06 18.91
C GLU A 157 6.82 -7.65 18.95
N PRO A 158 7.60 -8.12 19.95
CA PRO A 158 9.03 -7.83 19.97
C PRO A 158 9.77 -8.62 18.89
N GLY A 159 10.93 -8.07 18.46
CA GLY A 159 11.88 -8.80 17.63
C GLY A 159 11.68 -8.67 16.11
N TRP A 160 10.56 -8.14 15.60
CA TRP A 160 10.42 -7.94 14.16
C TRP A 160 11.37 -6.85 13.62
N LEU A 161 11.71 -5.86 14.44
CA LEU A 161 12.68 -4.82 14.08
C LEU A 161 14.07 -5.40 13.82
N ASP A 162 14.43 -6.53 14.43
CA ASP A 162 15.72 -7.18 14.24
C ASP A 162 15.90 -7.74 12.82
N GLN A 163 14.80 -7.95 12.09
CA GLN A 163 14.82 -8.36 10.69
C GLN A 163 15.24 -7.22 9.75
N ILE A 164 15.24 -5.96 10.24
CA ILE A 164 15.53 -4.76 9.45
C ILE A 164 16.96 -4.31 9.77
N PRO A 165 17.88 -4.26 8.78
CA PRO A 165 19.23 -3.74 9.00
C PRO A 165 19.20 -2.28 9.45
N ALA A 166 20.01 -1.92 10.46
CA ALA A 166 20.13 -0.57 11.00
C ALA A 166 21.41 0.14 10.50
N ASP A 167 21.73 -0.04 9.24
CA ASP A 167 22.99 0.41 8.61
C ASP A 167 22.85 1.73 7.83
N ARG A 168 21.66 2.34 7.84
CA ARG A 168 21.36 3.56 7.08
C ARG A 168 20.24 4.36 7.74
N PRO A 169 20.04 5.66 7.35
CA PRO A 169 18.91 6.46 7.83
C PRO A 169 17.58 5.74 7.63
N THR A 170 16.71 5.78 8.63
CA THR A 170 15.46 5.02 8.62
C THR A 170 14.27 5.92 8.94
N LEU A 171 13.23 5.88 8.08
CA LEU A 171 11.95 6.55 8.28
C LEU A 171 10.92 5.54 8.80
N LEU A 172 10.23 5.87 9.90
CA LEU A 172 9.04 5.16 10.34
C LEU A 172 7.79 5.92 9.86
N ILE A 173 6.92 5.22 9.15
CA ILE A 173 5.58 5.70 8.79
C ILE A 173 4.57 4.89 9.60
N ALA A 174 3.75 5.57 10.40
CA ALA A 174 2.75 4.97 11.28
C ALA A 174 1.40 5.69 11.12
N GLU A 175 0.81 5.62 9.91
CA GLU A 175 -0.44 6.31 9.61
C GLU A 175 -1.67 5.52 10.07
N GLY A 176 -2.42 6.08 11.04
CA GLY A 176 -3.71 5.52 11.45
C GLY A 176 -3.61 4.24 12.31
N ILE A 177 -2.50 4.02 12.99
CA ILE A 177 -2.28 2.86 13.86
C ILE A 177 -2.40 3.19 15.35
N SER A 178 -2.03 4.40 15.78
CA SER A 178 -1.91 4.77 17.20
C SER A 178 -3.21 4.57 17.98
N MET A 179 -4.38 4.77 17.36
CA MET A 179 -5.68 4.56 18.02
C MET A 179 -5.99 3.09 18.36
N TYR A 180 -5.22 2.15 17.85
CA TYR A 180 -5.36 0.72 18.12
C TYR A 180 -4.34 0.20 19.13
N LEU A 181 -3.42 1.05 19.59
CA LEU A 181 -2.41 0.73 20.60
C LEU A 181 -2.83 1.26 21.97
N THR A 182 -2.44 0.57 23.02
CA THR A 182 -2.43 1.17 24.33
C THR A 182 -1.32 2.22 24.42
N GLU A 183 -1.38 3.13 25.38
CA GLU A 183 -0.33 4.13 25.59
C GLU A 183 1.04 3.45 25.80
N ASP A 184 1.08 2.43 26.67
CA ASP A 184 2.30 1.67 26.97
C ASP A 184 2.86 0.97 25.73
N ASP A 185 2.02 0.34 24.91
CA ASP A 185 2.46 -0.31 23.67
C ASP A 185 3.01 0.70 22.66
N GLY A 186 2.35 1.86 22.55
CA GLY A 186 2.78 2.94 21.64
C GLY A 186 4.14 3.50 22.06
N ILE A 187 4.32 3.79 23.36
CA ILE A 187 5.61 4.28 23.90
C ILE A 187 6.70 3.22 23.70
N ALA A 188 6.42 1.96 24.06
CA ALA A 188 7.38 0.87 23.93
C ALA A 188 7.80 0.63 22.48
N LEU A 189 6.87 0.76 21.53
CA LEU A 189 7.14 0.65 20.08
C LEU A 189 8.09 1.76 19.60
N LEU A 190 7.78 3.02 19.92
CA LEU A 190 8.63 4.16 19.54
C LEU A 190 10.02 4.07 20.18
N GLN A 191 10.10 3.68 21.45
CA GLN A 191 11.38 3.52 22.14
C GLN A 191 12.23 2.43 21.47
N ARG A 192 11.66 1.27 21.15
CA ARG A 192 12.36 0.19 20.42
C ARG A 192 12.85 0.65 19.06
N PHE A 193 12.04 1.46 18.35
CA PHE A 193 12.46 2.01 17.05
C PHE A 193 13.64 2.97 17.20
N ILE A 194 13.58 3.91 18.16
CA ILE A 194 14.65 4.87 18.44
C ILE A 194 15.94 4.16 18.87
N ASP A 195 15.81 3.16 19.75
CA ASP A 195 16.98 2.38 20.24
C ASP A 195 17.63 1.56 19.12
N ARG A 196 16.83 1.11 18.14
CA ARG A 196 17.29 0.27 17.02
C ARG A 196 17.97 1.09 15.93
N PHE A 197 17.42 2.24 15.58
CA PHE A 197 17.87 3.06 14.46
C PHE A 197 18.49 4.36 15.00
N GLY A 198 19.81 4.46 14.97
CA GLY A 198 20.54 5.61 15.52
C GLY A 198 20.36 6.91 14.75
N ILE A 199 19.91 6.86 13.51
CA ILE A 199 19.57 8.00 12.64
C ILE A 199 18.23 7.68 12.00
N GLY A 200 17.21 8.50 12.28
CA GLY A 200 15.88 8.26 11.71
C GLY A 200 14.90 9.38 12.01
N GLU A 201 13.74 9.30 11.34
CA GLU A 201 12.57 10.15 11.52
C GLU A 201 11.32 9.30 11.76
N VAL A 202 10.31 9.88 12.44
CA VAL A 202 9.03 9.23 12.77
C VAL A 202 7.89 10.13 12.33
#